data_29039b8c9641623f56c3bf03bf563aec
#
_entry.id   29039b8c9641623f56c3bf03bf563aec
#
_cell.length_a   1.000
_cell.length_b   1.000
_cell.length_c   1.000
_cell.angle_alpha   90.00
_cell.angle_beta   90.00
_cell.angle_gamma   90.00
#
_symmetry.space_group_name_H-M   'P 1'
#
loop_
_entity.id
_entity.type
_entity.pdbx_description
1 polymer ?
#
loop_
_entity_poly.entity_id
_entity_poly.type
_entity_poly.pdbx_seq_one_letter_code
_entity_poly.pdbx_strand_id
1 'polypeptide(L)'
;MTASSPAALLDPEAIRRLRELDPSGGNKLLERVVAAFSNSLDRLLPDLAQARESDPPDFTVIRHVSHTLKSSSASLGATALSARCGDIETLARDGRVEGLSAQLDAMLQDIQQVRVALAALL
;
A
#
# COMPACT_ATOMS: atom_id res chain seq x y z
N MET A 1 9.28 10.00 20.38
CA MET A 1 8.33 9.84 20.09
C MET A 1 7.72 8.58 19.95
N THR A 2 6.72 8.47 19.68
CA THR A 2 6.00 7.29 19.77
C THR A 2 5.97 6.52 18.49
N ALA A 3 6.07 5.27 18.59
CA ALA A 3 5.86 4.40 17.48
C ALA A 3 4.43 4.56 16.99
N SER A 4 4.22 4.41 15.72
CA SER A 4 2.90 4.39 15.15
C SER A 4 2.13 3.19 15.66
N SER A 5 0.96 3.40 16.18
CA SER A 5 0.06 2.31 16.52
C SER A 5 -0.68 1.86 15.26
N PRO A 6 -1.25 0.63 15.25
CA PRO A 6 -2.08 0.20 14.13
C PRO A 6 -3.21 1.17 13.80
N ALA A 7 -3.78 1.81 14.82
CA ALA A 7 -4.85 2.78 14.62
C ALA A 7 -4.36 4.03 13.88
N ALA A 8 -3.07 4.39 14.02
CA ALA A 8 -2.50 5.53 13.30
C ALA A 8 -2.15 5.20 11.86
N LEU A 9 -2.00 3.91 11.51
CA LEU A 9 -1.67 3.46 10.16
C LEU A 9 -2.89 3.37 9.25
N LEU A 10 -4.07 3.25 9.84
CA LEU A 10 -5.33 3.12 9.10
C LEU A 10 -6.28 4.21 9.58
N ASP A 11 -6.95 4.87 8.64
CA ASP A 11 -7.97 5.85 8.96
C ASP A 11 -9.19 5.13 9.52
N PRO A 12 -9.58 5.37 10.80
CA PRO A 12 -10.73 4.69 11.39
C PRO A 12 -12.03 4.94 10.63
N GLU A 13 -12.18 6.09 10.00
CA GLU A 13 -13.37 6.41 9.22
C GLU A 13 -13.51 5.51 8.00
N ALA A 14 -12.40 5.24 7.31
CA ALA A 14 -12.42 4.36 6.15
C ALA A 14 -12.82 2.94 6.55
N ILE A 15 -12.28 2.45 7.66
CA ILE A 15 -12.62 1.12 8.18
C ILE A 15 -14.08 1.09 8.62
N ARG A 16 -14.55 2.15 9.29
CA ARG A 16 -15.95 2.24 9.71
C ARG A 16 -16.90 2.17 8.50
N ARG A 17 -16.58 2.88 7.42
CA ARG A 17 -17.40 2.84 6.20
C ARG A 17 -17.46 1.45 5.59
N LEU A 18 -16.33 0.73 5.58
CA LEU A 18 -16.32 -0.66 5.11
C LEU A 18 -17.21 -1.55 5.96
N ARG A 19 -17.17 -1.38 7.28
CA ARG A 19 -18.01 -2.15 8.19
C ARG A 19 -19.49 -1.83 8.04
N GLU A 20 -19.81 -0.58 7.71
CA GLU A 20 -21.19 -0.15 7.49
C GLU A 20 -21.80 -0.77 6.24
N LEU A 21 -20.98 -1.15 5.26
CA LEU A 21 -21.45 -1.82 4.06
C LEU A 21 -21.84 -3.28 4.33
N ASP A 22 -21.42 -3.84 5.45
CA ASP A 22 -21.71 -5.21 5.86
C ASP A 22 -21.89 -5.25 7.38
N PRO A 23 -22.95 -4.59 7.93
CA PRO A 23 -23.07 -4.36 9.36
C PRO A 23 -23.12 -5.64 10.20
N SER A 24 -23.69 -6.71 9.66
CA SER A 24 -23.76 -7.98 10.38
C SER A 24 -22.49 -8.81 10.27
N GLY A 25 -21.60 -8.44 9.33
CA GLY A 25 -20.42 -9.24 9.01
C GLY A 25 -20.73 -10.52 8.23
N GLY A 26 -21.98 -10.71 7.82
CA GLY A 26 -22.40 -11.95 7.17
C GLY A 26 -21.79 -12.19 5.82
N ASN A 27 -21.41 -11.13 5.10
CA ASN A 27 -20.77 -11.23 3.79
C ASN A 27 -19.26 -11.24 3.86
N LYS A 28 -18.70 -11.10 5.05
CA LYS A 28 -17.25 -11.09 5.30
C LYS A 28 -16.54 -10.05 4.43
N LEU A 29 -17.15 -8.87 4.27
CA LEU A 29 -16.64 -7.85 3.38
C LEU A 29 -15.23 -7.42 3.76
N LEU A 30 -14.98 -7.14 5.05
CA LEU A 30 -13.67 -6.68 5.51
C LEU A 30 -12.59 -7.73 5.23
N GLU A 31 -12.86 -9.00 5.54
CA GLU A 31 -11.94 -10.09 5.26
C GLU A 31 -11.63 -10.21 3.78
N ARG A 32 -12.66 -10.07 2.93
CA ARG A 32 -12.49 -10.15 1.48
C ARG A 32 -11.66 -8.99 0.92
N VAL A 33 -11.87 -7.79 1.44
CA VAL A 33 -11.12 -6.60 1.02
C VAL A 33 -9.66 -6.73 1.44
N VAL A 34 -9.41 -7.19 2.67
CA VAL A 34 -8.04 -7.41 3.16
C VAL A 34 -7.34 -8.49 2.34
N ALA A 35 -8.04 -9.59 2.04
CA ALA A 35 -7.47 -10.65 1.20
C ALA A 35 -7.15 -10.17 -0.19
N ALA A 36 -8.01 -9.36 -0.80
CA ALA A 36 -7.77 -8.79 -2.13
C ALA A 36 -6.52 -7.90 -2.14
N PHE A 37 -6.34 -7.10 -1.09
CA PHE A 37 -5.15 -6.26 -0.96
C PHE A 37 -3.89 -7.12 -0.84
N SER A 38 -3.91 -8.14 0.02
CA SER A 38 -2.77 -9.05 0.19
C SER A 38 -2.43 -9.79 -1.10
N ASN A 39 -3.44 -10.27 -1.82
CA ASN A 39 -3.23 -10.96 -3.09
C ASN A 39 -2.63 -10.03 -4.14
N SER A 40 -3.07 -8.79 -4.16
CA SER A 40 -2.52 -7.76 -5.05
C SER A 40 -1.04 -7.50 -4.76
N LEU A 41 -0.68 -7.42 -3.47
CA LEU A 41 0.71 -7.26 -3.05
C LEU A 41 1.57 -8.45 -3.50
N ASP A 42 1.08 -9.66 -3.30
CA ASP A 42 1.81 -10.87 -3.66
C ASP A 42 2.08 -10.93 -5.18
N ARG A 43 1.19 -10.34 -5.98
CA ARG A 43 1.36 -10.26 -7.43
C ARG A 43 2.30 -9.12 -7.83
N LEU A 44 2.20 -7.96 -7.19
CA LEU A 44 2.90 -6.75 -7.61
C LEU A 44 4.32 -6.62 -7.07
N LEU A 45 4.57 -7.08 -5.83
CA LEU A 45 5.87 -6.87 -5.20
C LEU A 45 7.03 -7.60 -5.89
N PRO A 46 6.87 -8.82 -6.42
CA PRO A 46 7.97 -9.43 -7.19
C PRO A 46 8.34 -8.62 -8.44
N ASP A 47 7.35 -8.08 -9.14
CA ASP A 47 7.59 -7.24 -10.31
C ASP A 47 8.34 -5.97 -9.92
N LEU A 48 7.97 -5.37 -8.80
CA LEU A 48 8.64 -4.19 -8.27
C LEU A 48 10.10 -4.48 -7.92
N ALA A 49 10.35 -5.62 -7.27
CA ALA A 49 11.71 -6.02 -6.89
C ALA A 49 12.60 -6.16 -8.12
N GLN A 50 12.09 -6.79 -9.16
CA GLN A 50 12.82 -6.96 -10.41
C GLN A 50 13.07 -5.62 -11.09
N ALA A 51 12.06 -4.76 -11.13
CA ALA A 51 12.14 -3.46 -11.79
C ALA A 51 13.17 -2.54 -11.12
N ARG A 52 13.25 -2.55 -9.79
CA ARG A 52 14.18 -1.68 -9.08
C ARG A 52 15.64 -2.13 -9.21
N GLU A 53 15.87 -3.41 -9.51
CA GLU A 53 17.21 -3.97 -9.69
C GLU A 53 17.74 -3.79 -11.09
N SER A 54 16.90 -3.43 -12.04
CA SER A 54 17.33 -3.15 -13.41
C SER A 54 18.20 -1.90 -13.45
N ASP A 55 19.10 -1.81 -14.40
CA ASP A 55 19.98 -0.65 -14.59
C ASP A 55 19.87 -0.15 -16.02
N PRO A 56 19.20 1.00 -16.26
CA PRO A 56 18.47 1.80 -15.27
C PRO A 56 17.22 1.09 -14.74
N PRO A 57 16.66 1.56 -13.62
CA PRO A 57 15.42 0.97 -13.11
C PRO A 57 14.28 1.01 -14.14
N ASP A 58 13.43 0.01 -14.09
CA ASP A 58 12.26 0.00 -14.97
C ASP A 58 11.18 0.94 -14.41
N PHE A 59 11.25 2.19 -14.80
CA PHE A 59 10.35 3.23 -14.30
C PHE A 59 8.90 2.97 -14.67
N THR A 60 8.64 2.31 -15.79
CA THR A 60 7.28 2.00 -16.21
C THR A 60 6.61 1.04 -15.24
N VAL A 61 7.32 -0.03 -14.85
CA VAL A 61 6.81 -1.00 -13.88
C VAL A 61 6.66 -0.37 -12.51
N ILE A 62 7.68 0.39 -12.05
CA ILE A 62 7.63 1.06 -10.75
C ILE A 62 6.43 2.00 -10.69
N ARG A 63 6.21 2.78 -11.74
CA ARG A 63 5.08 3.70 -11.82
C ARG A 63 3.74 2.95 -11.76
N HIS A 64 3.62 1.86 -12.49
CA HIS A 64 2.40 1.05 -12.52
C HIS A 64 2.06 0.47 -11.15
N VAL A 65 3.05 -0.15 -10.50
CA VAL A 65 2.88 -0.74 -9.16
C VAL A 65 2.49 0.33 -8.15
N SER A 66 3.20 1.45 -8.16
CA SER A 66 2.95 2.55 -7.22
C SER A 66 1.56 3.15 -7.42
N HIS A 67 1.15 3.33 -8.68
CA HIS A 67 -0.18 3.85 -9.00
C HIS A 67 -1.28 2.93 -8.48
N THR A 68 -1.15 1.64 -8.71
CA THR A 68 -2.12 0.64 -8.26
C THR A 68 -2.22 0.61 -6.73
N LEU A 69 -1.07 0.59 -6.05
CA LEU A 69 -1.04 0.55 -4.59
C LEU A 69 -1.52 1.86 -3.96
N LYS A 70 -1.33 2.99 -4.63
CA LYS A 70 -1.86 4.26 -4.17
C LYS A 70 -3.37 4.19 -4.00
N SER A 71 -4.07 3.70 -4.99
CA SER A 71 -5.53 3.58 -4.96
C SER A 71 -6.01 2.56 -3.94
N SER A 72 -5.42 1.36 -3.93
CA SER A 72 -5.85 0.31 -3.00
C SER A 72 -5.58 0.69 -1.55
N SER A 73 -4.45 1.34 -1.28
CA SER A 73 -4.12 1.81 0.08
C SER A 73 -5.09 2.87 0.56
N ALA A 74 -5.44 3.81 -0.32
CA ALA A 74 -6.40 4.85 0.02
C ALA A 74 -7.77 4.27 0.37
N SER A 75 -8.21 3.25 -0.37
CA SER A 75 -9.50 2.59 -0.12
C SER A 75 -9.56 1.92 1.24
N LEU A 76 -8.43 1.48 1.77
CA LEU A 76 -8.34 0.83 3.08
C LEU A 76 -8.01 1.80 4.20
N GLY A 77 -7.89 3.10 3.89
CA GLY A 77 -7.55 4.09 4.89
C GLY A 77 -6.08 4.15 5.25
N ALA A 78 -5.21 3.48 4.47
CA ALA A 78 -3.76 3.54 4.66
C ALA A 78 -3.21 4.80 3.97
N THR A 79 -3.55 5.96 4.52
CA THR A 79 -3.32 7.25 3.87
C THR A 79 -1.84 7.60 3.73
N ALA A 80 -1.03 7.29 4.73
CA ALA A 80 0.40 7.54 4.67
C ALA A 80 1.07 6.68 3.59
N LEU A 81 0.69 5.40 3.50
CA LEU A 81 1.19 4.52 2.45
C LEU A 81 0.76 5.01 1.07
N SER A 82 -0.49 5.43 0.94
CA SER A 82 -1.01 5.98 -0.32
C SER A 82 -0.21 7.21 -0.76
N ALA A 83 0.08 8.11 0.16
CA ALA A 83 0.86 9.32 -0.12
C ALA A 83 2.27 8.97 -0.60
N ARG A 84 2.92 8.00 0.05
CA ARG A 84 4.25 7.56 -0.34
C ARG A 84 4.24 6.93 -1.73
N CYS A 85 3.22 6.13 -2.04
CA CYS A 85 3.06 5.57 -3.38
C CYS A 85 2.92 6.67 -4.44
N GLY A 86 2.20 7.74 -4.11
CA GLY A 86 2.09 8.91 -4.99
C GLY A 86 3.42 9.59 -5.25
N ASP A 87 4.25 9.73 -4.23
CA ASP A 87 5.59 10.29 -4.37
C ASP A 87 6.48 9.44 -5.27
N ILE A 88 6.43 8.11 -5.07
CA ILE A 88 7.19 7.17 -5.90
C ILE A 88 6.70 7.19 -7.34
N GLU A 89 5.40 7.25 -7.54
CA GLU A 89 4.81 7.35 -8.87
C GLU A 89 5.35 8.57 -9.61
N THR A 90 5.46 9.71 -8.92
CA THR A 90 5.99 10.94 -9.48
C THR A 90 7.47 10.80 -9.85
N LEU A 91 8.28 10.21 -8.96
CA LEU A 91 9.69 9.97 -9.25
C LEU A 91 9.87 9.08 -10.48
N ALA A 92 9.08 8.01 -10.57
CA ALA A 92 9.16 7.09 -11.70
C ALA A 92 8.68 7.74 -12.99
N ARG A 93 7.61 8.53 -12.93
CA ARG A 93 7.11 9.26 -14.10
C ARG A 93 8.18 10.20 -14.66
N ASP A 94 8.92 10.85 -13.77
CA ASP A 94 9.94 11.82 -14.14
C ASP A 94 11.31 11.16 -14.44
N GLY A 95 11.40 9.84 -14.28
CA GLY A 95 12.65 9.10 -14.51
C GLY A 95 13.74 9.46 -13.53
N ARG A 96 13.38 9.81 -12.29
CA ARG A 96 14.33 10.27 -11.29
C ARG A 96 14.82 9.12 -10.43
N VAL A 97 16.12 8.89 -10.47
CA VAL A 97 16.76 7.85 -9.65
C VAL A 97 17.05 8.35 -8.25
N GLU A 98 17.34 9.65 -8.10
CA GLU A 98 17.67 10.23 -6.81
C GLU A 98 16.52 10.07 -5.82
N GLY A 99 16.82 9.46 -4.69
CA GLY A 99 15.82 9.22 -3.63
C GLY A 99 14.87 8.07 -3.89
N LEU A 100 14.88 7.48 -5.09
CA LEU A 100 13.94 6.42 -5.44
C LEU A 100 14.12 5.17 -4.56
N SER A 101 15.35 4.71 -4.40
CA SER A 101 15.63 3.51 -3.61
C SER A 101 15.20 3.66 -2.16
N ALA A 102 15.48 4.82 -1.55
CA ALA A 102 15.08 5.10 -0.17
C ALA A 102 13.55 5.12 -0.03
N GLN A 103 12.86 5.71 -0.99
CA GLN A 103 11.39 5.74 -0.98
C GLN A 103 10.80 4.35 -1.17
N LEU A 104 11.39 3.53 -2.02
CA LEU A 104 10.93 2.15 -2.22
C LEU A 104 11.13 1.32 -0.94
N ASP A 105 12.27 1.46 -0.27
CA ASP A 105 12.51 0.77 1.00
C ASP A 105 11.49 1.19 2.05
N ALA A 106 11.22 2.48 2.15
CA ALA A 106 10.23 3.01 3.09
C ALA A 106 8.82 2.50 2.76
N MET A 107 8.48 2.43 1.47
CA MET A 107 7.19 1.88 1.04
C MET A 107 7.03 0.42 1.46
N LEU A 108 8.08 -0.39 1.31
CA LEU A 108 8.02 -1.80 1.70
C LEU A 108 7.84 -1.96 3.20
N GLN A 109 8.47 -1.10 4.02
CA GLN A 109 8.25 -1.08 5.45
C GLN A 109 6.82 -0.68 5.80
N ASP A 110 6.30 0.36 5.15
CA ASP A 110 4.92 0.81 5.35
C ASP A 110 3.93 -0.32 5.00
N ILE A 111 4.18 -1.04 3.93
CA ILE A 111 3.35 -2.17 3.50
C ILE A 111 3.30 -3.23 4.60
N GLN A 112 4.43 -3.61 5.17
CA GLN A 112 4.45 -4.61 6.23
C GLN A 112 3.66 -4.17 7.45
N GLN A 113 3.80 -2.91 7.85
CA GLN A 113 3.06 -2.37 8.97
C GLN A 113 1.56 -2.34 8.70
N VAL A 114 1.17 -1.97 7.50
CA VAL A 114 -0.24 -1.95 7.09
C VAL A 114 -0.82 -3.36 7.07
N ARG A 115 -0.05 -4.35 6.56
CA ARG A 115 -0.50 -5.75 6.58
C ARG A 115 -0.79 -6.23 8.00
N VAL A 116 0.10 -5.92 8.94
CA VAL A 116 -0.10 -6.29 10.35
C VAL A 116 -1.34 -5.59 10.92
N ALA A 117 -1.51 -4.30 10.64
CA ALA A 117 -2.65 -3.55 11.12
C ALA A 117 -3.98 -4.09 10.55
N LEU A 118 -4.00 -4.45 9.28
CA LEU A 118 -5.19 -5.02 8.65
C LEU A 118 -5.53 -6.40 9.24
N ALA A 119 -4.52 -7.24 9.45
CA ALA A 119 -4.73 -8.55 10.06
C ALA A 119 -5.32 -8.43 11.46
N ALA A 120 -4.94 -7.41 12.20
CA ALA A 120 -5.45 -7.17 13.56
C ALA A 120 -6.93 -6.78 13.57
N LEU A 121 -7.51 -6.38 12.45
CA LEU A 121 -8.94 -6.06 12.35
C LEU A 121 -9.81 -7.32 12.20
N LEU A 122 -9.22 -8.43 11.85
CA LEU A 122 -9.95 -9.68 11.56
C LEU A 122 -10.08 -10.63 12.80
#